data_2986c7aed37812eb44f759ddc09a634f
#
_entry.id   2986c7aed37812eb44f759ddc09a634f
#
_cell.length_a   1.000
_cell.length_b   1.000
_cell.length_c   1.000
_cell.angle_alpha   90.00
_cell.angle_beta   90.00
_cell.angle_gamma   90.00
#
_symmetry.space_group_name_H-M   'P 1'
#
loop_
_entity.id
_entity.type
_entity.pdbx_description
1 polymer ?
#
loop_
_entity_poly.entity_id
_entity_poly.type
_entity_poly.pdbx_seq_one_letter_code
_entity_poly.pdbx_strand_id
1 'polypeptide(L)'
;NALRWRGMLFLQDGDIASAEPMLNRAYDLGLATTAAALAELAMLRGDAEGSARLWVDGNHGLAFNMSREELLLVHRGLFGDATAKQAAVKDVQDYLTKRGKERLWPWIPLLLFRLDAPALGLQVLRERQMGENVDSMNWLWTREGALIRALPEFPDFLREYHQPELWDKYGVPDLCHKLPSGDYRCD
;
A
#
# COMPACT_ATOMS: atom_id res chain seq x y z
N ASN A 1 15.00 -1.40 -9.91
CA ASN A 1 13.98 -0.71 -9.08
C ASN A 1 13.63 0.72 -9.55
N ALA A 2 14.55 1.53 -10.07
CA ALA A 2 14.28 2.92 -10.48
C ALA A 2 13.17 3.03 -11.54
N LEU A 3 13.17 2.18 -12.57
CA LEU A 3 12.11 2.16 -13.59
C LEU A 3 10.72 1.89 -13.00
N ARG A 4 10.62 0.91 -12.11
CA ARG A 4 9.36 0.58 -11.42
C ARG A 4 8.84 1.77 -10.62
N TRP A 5 9.68 2.36 -9.76
CA TRP A 5 9.26 3.50 -8.94
C TRP A 5 8.83 4.69 -9.78
N ARG A 6 9.60 5.01 -10.83
CA ARG A 6 9.25 6.10 -11.74
C ARG A 6 7.95 5.84 -12.48
N GLY A 7 7.74 4.61 -12.96
CA GLY A 7 6.49 4.20 -13.60
C GLY A 7 5.29 4.28 -12.65
N MET A 8 5.47 3.90 -11.37
CA MET A 8 4.41 4.02 -10.36
C MET A 8 4.06 5.48 -10.05
N LEU A 9 5.03 6.39 -9.99
CA LEU A 9 4.77 7.81 -9.80
C LEU A 9 3.94 8.37 -10.96
N PHE A 10 4.32 8.09 -12.21
CA PHE A 10 3.52 8.50 -13.38
C PHE A 10 2.11 7.92 -13.36
N LEU A 11 1.95 6.66 -12.92
CA LEU A 11 0.63 6.04 -12.78
C LEU A 11 -0.23 6.78 -11.74
N GLN A 12 0.35 7.14 -10.59
CA GLN A 12 -0.34 7.90 -9.55
C GLN A 12 -0.75 9.31 -10.02
N ASP A 13 0.05 9.93 -10.87
CA ASP A 13 -0.24 11.23 -11.49
C ASP A 13 -1.24 11.13 -12.66
N GLY A 14 -1.65 9.91 -13.02
CA GLY A 14 -2.55 9.65 -14.16
C GLY A 14 -1.88 9.73 -15.53
N ASP A 15 -0.56 9.88 -15.59
CA ASP A 15 0.22 9.86 -16.83
C ASP A 15 0.48 8.42 -17.27
N ILE A 16 -0.57 7.79 -17.82
CA ILE A 16 -0.55 6.41 -18.30
C ILE A 16 0.49 6.20 -19.40
N ALA A 17 0.65 7.19 -20.28
CA ALA A 17 1.55 7.11 -21.43
C ALA A 17 3.02 7.01 -21.01
N SER A 18 3.41 7.72 -19.96
CA SER A 18 4.76 7.65 -19.38
C SER A 18 4.95 6.45 -18.45
N ALA A 19 3.89 6.05 -17.72
CA ALA A 19 3.93 4.94 -16.77
C ALA A 19 4.18 3.59 -17.45
N GLU A 20 3.41 3.30 -18.48
CA GLU A 20 3.36 1.96 -19.09
C GLU A 20 4.69 1.44 -19.62
N PRO A 21 5.45 2.17 -20.48
CA PRO A 21 6.70 1.65 -21.00
C PRO A 21 7.73 1.37 -19.90
N MET A 22 7.70 2.15 -18.81
CA MET A 22 8.60 1.95 -17.68
C MET A 22 8.22 0.74 -16.87
N LEU A 23 6.94 0.53 -16.60
CA LEU A 23 6.44 -0.63 -15.85
C LEU A 23 6.65 -1.92 -16.65
N ASN A 24 6.32 -1.93 -17.94
CA ASN A 24 6.59 -3.08 -18.81
C ASN A 24 8.09 -3.42 -18.82
N ARG A 25 8.94 -2.43 -19.02
CA ARG A 25 10.39 -2.66 -19.02
C ARG A 25 10.90 -3.18 -17.69
N ALA A 26 10.37 -2.69 -16.56
CA ALA A 26 10.73 -3.18 -15.24
C ALA A 26 10.30 -4.64 -15.04
N TYR A 27 9.12 -5.01 -15.54
CA TYR A 27 8.58 -6.37 -15.49
C TYR A 27 9.41 -7.33 -16.35
N ASP A 28 9.76 -6.94 -17.59
CA ASP A 28 10.62 -7.70 -18.50
C ASP A 28 12.02 -7.95 -17.93
N LEU A 29 12.49 -7.04 -17.08
CA LEU A 29 13.77 -7.20 -16.34
C LEU A 29 13.64 -8.11 -15.11
N GLY A 30 12.51 -8.79 -14.91
CA GLY A 30 12.27 -9.74 -13.83
C GLY A 30 11.80 -9.13 -12.52
N LEU A 31 11.38 -7.86 -12.49
CA LEU A 31 10.80 -7.24 -11.30
C LEU A 31 9.32 -7.63 -11.16
N ALA A 32 9.05 -8.87 -10.71
CA ALA A 32 7.71 -9.43 -10.59
C ALA A 32 6.76 -8.55 -9.76
N THR A 33 7.28 -7.82 -8.76
CA THR A 33 6.51 -6.86 -7.95
C THR A 33 5.91 -5.70 -8.75
N THR A 34 6.29 -5.53 -10.02
CA THR A 34 5.69 -4.56 -10.95
C THR A 34 4.31 -5.01 -11.43
N ALA A 35 4.00 -6.29 -11.33
CA ALA A 35 2.74 -6.87 -11.83
C ALA A 35 1.49 -6.21 -11.22
N ALA A 36 1.56 -5.77 -9.96
CA ALA A 36 0.45 -5.06 -9.32
C ALA A 36 0.12 -3.73 -10.03
N ALA A 37 1.14 -2.96 -10.43
CA ALA A 37 0.94 -1.71 -11.18
C ALA A 37 0.47 -1.98 -12.61
N LEU A 38 0.96 -3.05 -13.25
CA LEU A 38 0.49 -3.48 -14.57
C LEU A 38 -0.96 -3.97 -14.52
N ALA A 39 -1.38 -4.63 -13.44
CA ALA A 39 -2.76 -5.00 -13.23
C ALA A 39 -3.68 -3.78 -13.14
N GLU A 40 -3.25 -2.72 -12.48
CA GLU A 40 -3.97 -1.44 -12.43
C GLU A 40 -4.10 -0.80 -13.81
N LEU A 41 -3.03 -0.78 -14.60
CA LEU A 41 -3.06 -0.31 -15.98
C LEU A 41 -4.03 -1.11 -16.86
N ALA A 42 -4.06 -2.44 -16.70
CA ALA A 42 -4.99 -3.30 -17.42
C ALA A 42 -6.45 -2.97 -17.07
N MET A 43 -6.76 -2.73 -15.77
CA MET A 43 -8.10 -2.28 -15.35
C MET A 43 -8.49 -0.94 -15.96
N LEU A 44 -7.57 0.05 -15.97
CA LEU A 44 -7.84 1.36 -16.59
C LEU A 44 -8.16 1.27 -18.08
N ARG A 45 -7.73 0.19 -18.74
CA ARG A 45 -8.03 -0.11 -20.16
C ARG A 45 -9.28 -0.97 -20.37
N GLY A 46 -9.92 -1.39 -19.28
CA GLY A 46 -11.07 -2.30 -19.34
C GLY A 46 -10.71 -3.77 -19.50
N ASP A 47 -9.41 -4.14 -19.41
CA ASP A 47 -8.96 -5.53 -19.45
C ASP A 47 -8.97 -6.13 -18.04
N ALA A 48 -10.16 -6.46 -17.55
CA ALA A 48 -10.34 -7.02 -16.22
C ALA A 48 -9.72 -8.42 -16.06
N GLU A 49 -9.73 -9.24 -17.12
CA GLU A 49 -9.14 -10.58 -17.10
C GLU A 49 -7.62 -10.53 -17.07
N GLY A 50 -7.00 -9.72 -17.93
CA GLY A 50 -5.57 -9.47 -17.94
C GLY A 50 -5.09 -8.89 -16.60
N SER A 51 -5.86 -7.96 -16.03
CA SER A 51 -5.60 -7.40 -14.69
C SER A 51 -5.58 -8.48 -13.61
N ALA A 52 -6.61 -9.33 -13.53
CA ALA A 52 -6.69 -10.40 -12.54
C ALA A 52 -5.53 -11.40 -12.68
N ARG A 53 -5.18 -11.77 -13.91
CA ARG A 53 -4.03 -12.65 -14.19
C ARG A 53 -2.72 -12.04 -13.72
N LEU A 54 -2.42 -10.79 -14.12
CA LEU A 54 -1.21 -10.07 -13.71
C LEU A 54 -1.12 -9.94 -12.19
N TRP A 55 -2.22 -9.61 -11.52
CA TRP A 55 -2.28 -9.51 -10.08
C TRP A 55 -1.93 -10.83 -9.40
N VAL A 56 -2.57 -11.92 -9.81
CA VAL A 56 -2.36 -13.25 -9.20
C VAL A 56 -0.97 -13.77 -9.49
N ASP A 57 -0.53 -13.77 -10.75
CA ASP A 57 0.76 -14.34 -11.14
C ASP A 57 1.94 -13.55 -10.56
N GLY A 58 1.80 -12.22 -10.43
CA GLY A 58 2.81 -11.36 -9.83
C GLY A 58 2.90 -11.41 -8.31
N ASN A 59 1.87 -11.86 -7.62
CA ASN A 59 1.84 -11.91 -6.15
C ASN A 59 1.86 -13.33 -5.58
N HIS A 60 1.47 -14.34 -6.36
CA HIS A 60 1.46 -15.73 -5.90
C HIS A 60 2.88 -16.22 -5.58
N GLY A 61 3.06 -16.67 -4.35
CA GLY A 61 4.35 -17.21 -3.86
C GLY A 61 5.43 -16.16 -3.59
N LEU A 62 5.20 -14.88 -3.86
CA LEU A 62 6.22 -13.82 -3.69
C LEU A 62 5.98 -12.96 -2.44
N ALA A 63 4.84 -12.31 -2.36
CA ALA A 63 4.65 -11.23 -1.39
C ALA A 63 3.73 -11.61 -0.22
N PHE A 64 2.63 -12.30 -0.51
CA PHE A 64 1.57 -12.46 0.47
C PHE A 64 1.46 -13.88 1.01
N ASN A 65 2.10 -14.85 0.34
CA ASN A 65 1.91 -16.28 0.64
C ASN A 65 0.41 -16.67 0.74
N MET A 66 -0.41 -15.95 -0.03
CA MET A 66 -1.84 -16.18 -0.18
C MET A 66 -2.09 -17.18 -1.31
N SER A 67 -3.18 -17.92 -1.22
CA SER A 67 -3.63 -18.78 -2.32
C SER A 67 -4.07 -17.94 -3.52
N ARG A 68 -4.15 -18.56 -4.70
CA ARG A 68 -4.68 -17.91 -5.90
C ARG A 68 -6.10 -17.38 -5.71
N GLU A 69 -6.93 -18.10 -4.95
CA GLU A 69 -8.31 -17.72 -4.66
C GLU A 69 -8.38 -16.48 -3.77
N GLU A 70 -7.57 -16.42 -2.70
CA GLU A 70 -7.44 -15.27 -1.83
C GLU A 70 -6.94 -14.05 -2.61
N LEU A 71 -5.93 -14.21 -3.49
CA LEU A 71 -5.45 -13.13 -4.35
C LEU A 71 -6.51 -12.62 -5.33
N LEU A 72 -7.34 -13.52 -5.90
CA LEU A 72 -8.46 -13.12 -6.77
C LEU A 72 -9.54 -12.36 -6.00
N LEU A 73 -9.83 -12.75 -4.76
CA LEU A 73 -10.79 -12.05 -3.91
C LEU A 73 -10.30 -10.64 -3.59
N VAL A 74 -9.03 -10.51 -3.24
CA VAL A 74 -8.38 -9.21 -3.01
C VAL A 74 -8.42 -8.34 -4.27
N HIS A 75 -8.10 -8.89 -5.44
CA HIS A 75 -8.19 -8.18 -6.71
C HIS A 75 -9.60 -7.64 -6.97
N ARG A 76 -10.64 -8.47 -6.75
CA ARG A 76 -12.04 -8.03 -6.87
C ARG A 76 -12.36 -6.90 -5.91
N GLY A 77 -11.83 -6.93 -4.69
CA GLY A 77 -12.00 -5.85 -3.73
C GLY A 77 -11.33 -4.55 -4.16
N LEU A 78 -10.11 -4.61 -4.69
CA LEU A 78 -9.37 -3.42 -5.13
C LEU A 78 -10.07 -2.65 -6.25
N PHE A 79 -10.77 -3.36 -7.14
CA PHE A 79 -11.37 -2.79 -8.35
C PHE A 79 -12.90 -2.91 -8.39
N GLY A 80 -13.51 -3.44 -7.32
CA GLY A 80 -14.94 -3.65 -7.22
C GLY A 80 -15.68 -2.59 -6.39
N ASP A 81 -16.92 -2.91 -6.10
CA ASP A 81 -17.80 -2.09 -5.27
C ASP A 81 -17.51 -2.25 -3.76
N ALA A 82 -18.28 -1.55 -2.92
CA ALA A 82 -18.13 -1.59 -1.47
C ALA A 82 -18.31 -3.00 -0.89
N THR A 83 -19.17 -3.82 -1.48
CA THR A 83 -19.40 -5.21 -1.02
C THR A 83 -18.18 -6.08 -1.30
N ALA A 84 -17.60 -5.95 -2.48
CA ALA A 84 -16.37 -6.65 -2.85
C ALA A 84 -15.19 -6.22 -1.98
N LYS A 85 -15.07 -4.93 -1.66
CA LYS A 85 -14.06 -4.40 -0.73
C LYS A 85 -14.20 -5.01 0.66
N GLN A 86 -15.40 -5.03 1.23
CA GLN A 86 -15.66 -5.62 2.54
C GLN A 86 -15.32 -7.13 2.59
N ALA A 87 -15.67 -7.87 1.55
CA ALA A 87 -15.31 -9.29 1.44
C ALA A 87 -13.80 -9.48 1.41
N ALA A 88 -13.07 -8.67 0.65
CA ALA A 88 -11.62 -8.71 0.58
C ALA A 88 -10.95 -8.32 1.92
N VAL A 89 -11.46 -7.30 2.62
CA VAL A 89 -10.99 -6.94 3.97
C VAL A 89 -11.15 -8.10 4.93
N LYS A 90 -12.31 -8.76 4.92
CA LYS A 90 -12.56 -9.93 5.76
C LYS A 90 -11.57 -11.06 5.46
N ASP A 91 -11.31 -11.34 4.19
CA ASP A 91 -10.36 -12.38 3.79
C ASP A 91 -8.93 -12.05 4.26
N VAL A 92 -8.51 -10.78 4.15
CA VAL A 92 -7.22 -10.32 4.69
C VAL A 92 -7.17 -10.47 6.21
N GLN A 93 -8.26 -10.17 6.94
CA GLN A 93 -8.33 -10.37 8.39
C GLN A 93 -8.20 -11.86 8.76
N ASP A 94 -8.91 -12.72 8.05
CA ASP A 94 -8.84 -14.18 8.25
C ASP A 94 -7.42 -14.70 7.96
N TYR A 95 -6.77 -14.20 6.92
CA TYR A 95 -5.37 -14.48 6.61
C TYR A 95 -4.43 -14.03 7.74
N LEU A 96 -4.60 -12.81 8.25
CA LEU A 96 -3.82 -12.26 9.37
C LEU A 96 -3.99 -13.09 10.64
N THR A 97 -5.21 -13.53 10.92
CA THR A 97 -5.55 -14.37 12.07
C THR A 97 -4.85 -15.74 11.99
N LYS A 98 -4.86 -16.38 10.83
CA LYS A 98 -4.18 -17.66 10.58
C LYS A 98 -2.66 -17.57 10.74
N ARG A 99 -2.07 -16.44 10.35
CA ARG A 99 -0.62 -16.19 10.42
C ARG A 99 -0.12 -15.79 11.81
N GLY A 100 -1.01 -15.43 12.71
CA GLY A 100 -0.65 -15.02 14.05
C GLY A 100 0.27 -13.78 14.07
N LYS A 101 1.38 -13.86 14.83
CA LYS A 101 2.37 -12.77 14.98
C LYS A 101 3.56 -12.88 14.01
N GLU A 102 3.46 -13.68 12.97
CA GLU A 102 4.52 -13.75 11.96
C GLU A 102 4.78 -12.38 11.32
N ARG A 103 6.04 -12.14 10.99
CA ARG A 103 6.42 -10.92 10.27
C ARG A 103 5.72 -10.90 8.92
N LEU A 104 4.84 -9.93 8.73
CA LEU A 104 4.10 -9.78 7.49
C LEU A 104 4.89 -8.93 6.50
N TRP A 105 4.55 -9.13 5.23
CA TRP A 105 5.07 -8.29 4.18
C TRP A 105 4.57 -6.84 4.31
N PRO A 106 5.42 -5.81 4.08
CA PRO A 106 5.08 -4.40 4.26
C PRO A 106 3.86 -3.90 3.45
N TRP A 107 3.47 -4.65 2.42
CA TRP A 107 2.36 -4.28 1.54
C TRP A 107 0.96 -4.58 2.09
N ILE A 108 0.85 -5.38 3.14
CA ILE A 108 -0.47 -5.68 3.72
C ILE A 108 -1.17 -4.42 4.24
N PRO A 109 -0.53 -3.52 5.00
CA PRO A 109 -1.16 -2.27 5.38
C PRO A 109 -1.58 -1.42 4.17
N LEU A 110 -0.73 -1.27 3.15
CA LEU A 110 -1.07 -0.56 1.93
C LEU A 110 -2.27 -1.17 1.22
N LEU A 111 -2.34 -2.51 1.16
CA LEU A 111 -3.49 -3.22 0.62
C LEU A 111 -4.78 -2.87 1.37
N LEU A 112 -4.74 -2.87 2.71
CA LEU A 112 -5.89 -2.52 3.54
C LEU A 112 -6.34 -1.07 3.33
N PHE A 113 -5.40 -0.14 3.10
CA PHE A 113 -5.75 1.24 2.76
C PHE A 113 -6.48 1.34 1.42
N ARG A 114 -6.01 0.63 0.40
CA ARG A 114 -6.65 0.58 -0.92
C ARG A 114 -8.03 -0.11 -0.88
N LEU A 115 -8.26 -0.96 0.13
CA LEU A 115 -9.54 -1.58 0.41
C LEU A 115 -10.46 -0.73 1.31
N ASP A 116 -10.14 0.55 1.53
CA ASP A 116 -10.88 1.48 2.39
C ASP A 116 -10.97 1.02 3.87
N ALA A 117 -9.94 0.32 4.37
CA ALA A 117 -9.80 -0.13 5.75
C ALA A 117 -8.55 0.46 6.44
N PRO A 118 -8.39 1.81 6.47
CA PRO A 118 -7.15 2.43 6.94
C PRO A 118 -6.88 2.20 8.44
N ALA A 119 -7.91 2.17 9.27
CA ALA A 119 -7.75 1.90 10.71
C ALA A 119 -7.17 0.51 10.96
N LEU A 120 -7.67 -0.52 10.26
CA LEU A 120 -7.10 -1.87 10.33
C LEU A 120 -5.66 -1.90 9.82
N GLY A 121 -5.37 -1.19 8.74
CA GLY A 121 -4.02 -1.07 8.22
C GLY A 121 -3.04 -0.44 9.21
N LEU A 122 -3.46 0.62 9.91
CA LEU A 122 -2.66 1.25 10.97
C LEU A 122 -2.45 0.32 12.17
N GLN A 123 -3.50 -0.43 12.56
CA GLN A 123 -3.39 -1.45 13.60
C GLN A 123 -2.36 -2.53 13.23
N VAL A 124 -2.42 -3.04 11.99
CA VAL A 124 -1.46 -4.04 11.49
C VAL A 124 -0.03 -3.50 11.51
N LEU A 125 0.18 -2.23 11.14
CA LEU A 125 1.49 -1.58 11.25
C LEU A 125 2.03 -1.60 12.69
N ARG A 126 1.20 -1.23 13.66
CA ARG A 126 1.57 -1.21 15.08
C ARG A 126 1.90 -2.60 15.61
N GLU A 127 0.99 -3.56 15.41
CA GLU A 127 1.09 -4.90 15.99
C GLU A 127 2.27 -5.71 15.45
N ARG A 128 2.69 -5.43 14.23
CA ARG A 128 3.67 -6.25 13.51
C ARG A 128 5.07 -5.65 13.47
N GLN A 129 5.32 -4.58 14.24
CA GLN A 129 6.63 -3.93 14.34
C GLN A 129 7.29 -3.66 12.97
N MET A 130 6.47 -3.24 12.01
CA MET A 130 6.94 -3.00 10.64
C MET A 130 7.87 -1.79 10.54
N GLY A 131 8.04 -1.04 11.64
CA GLY A 131 8.86 0.18 11.70
C GLY A 131 10.37 -0.04 11.63
N GLU A 132 10.88 -1.26 11.75
CA GLU A 132 12.30 -1.54 11.53
C GLU A 132 12.70 -1.46 10.04
N ASN A 133 11.74 -1.45 9.14
CA ASN A 133 11.99 -1.35 7.71
C ASN A 133 11.57 0.03 7.22
N VAL A 134 12.52 0.97 7.16
CA VAL A 134 12.30 2.37 6.73
C VAL A 134 11.62 2.42 5.36
N ASP A 135 11.92 1.46 4.46
CA ASP A 135 11.26 1.37 3.16
C ASP A 135 9.76 1.09 3.26
N SER A 136 9.28 0.52 4.37
CA SER A 136 7.86 0.23 4.57
C SER A 136 7.04 1.46 4.94
N MET A 137 7.67 2.59 5.27
CA MET A 137 6.99 3.82 5.67
C MET A 137 6.86 4.85 4.53
N ASN A 138 7.57 4.66 3.42
CA ASN A 138 7.59 5.62 2.31
C ASN A 138 6.20 5.88 1.71
N TRP A 139 5.33 4.86 1.66
CA TRP A 139 3.97 4.97 1.14
C TRP A 139 3.04 5.80 2.05
N LEU A 140 3.40 6.04 3.33
CA LEU A 140 2.66 6.98 4.18
C LEU A 140 2.63 8.39 3.58
N TRP A 141 3.61 8.73 2.75
CA TRP A 141 3.78 10.04 2.12
C TRP A 141 3.26 10.09 0.68
N THR A 142 2.65 9.00 0.22
CA THR A 142 1.96 8.94 -1.08
C THR A 142 0.51 9.41 -0.97
N ARG A 143 -0.18 9.47 -2.12
CA ARG A 143 -1.61 9.79 -2.18
C ARG A 143 -2.46 8.79 -1.39
N GLU A 144 -2.14 7.50 -1.48
CA GLU A 144 -2.84 6.47 -0.70
C GLU A 144 -2.64 6.63 0.81
N GLY A 145 -1.49 7.13 1.22
CA GLY A 145 -1.17 7.42 2.62
C GLY A 145 -2.04 8.53 3.23
N ALA A 146 -2.69 9.37 2.42
CA ALA A 146 -3.57 10.44 2.93
C ALA A 146 -4.71 9.90 3.81
N LEU A 147 -5.26 8.73 3.46
CA LEU A 147 -6.33 8.10 4.26
C LEU A 147 -5.87 7.74 5.68
N ILE A 148 -4.59 7.44 5.87
CA ILE A 148 -4.02 7.11 7.18
C ILE A 148 -3.69 8.38 7.93
N ARG A 149 -3.09 9.36 7.26
CA ARG A 149 -2.74 10.65 7.87
C ARG A 149 -3.98 11.38 8.39
N ALA A 150 -5.16 11.13 7.78
CA ALA A 150 -6.44 11.65 8.23
C ALA A 150 -7.04 10.92 9.45
N LEU A 151 -6.48 9.78 9.88
CA LEU A 151 -7.00 9.05 11.04
C LEU A 151 -6.70 9.82 12.34
N PRO A 152 -7.67 9.87 13.28
CA PRO A 152 -7.46 10.48 14.59
C PRO A 152 -6.28 9.88 15.37
N GLU A 153 -5.98 8.60 15.15
CA GLU A 153 -4.90 7.86 15.79
C GLU A 153 -3.52 8.06 15.16
N PHE A 154 -3.44 8.75 14.04
CA PHE A 154 -2.17 8.95 13.33
C PHE A 154 -1.15 9.78 14.13
N PRO A 155 -1.50 10.84 14.86
CA PRO A 155 -0.56 11.53 15.72
C PRO A 155 0.03 10.64 16.82
N ASP A 156 -0.76 9.71 17.39
CA ASP A 156 -0.28 8.74 18.36
C ASP A 156 0.74 7.79 17.73
N PHE A 157 0.44 7.31 16.53
CA PHE A 157 1.35 6.50 15.74
C PHE A 157 2.68 7.21 15.48
N LEU A 158 2.66 8.49 15.11
CA LEU A 158 3.88 9.27 14.92
C LEU A 158 4.73 9.35 16.21
N ARG A 159 4.08 9.54 17.37
CA ARG A 159 4.77 9.56 18.68
C ARG A 159 5.39 8.20 19.03
N GLU A 160 4.69 7.10 18.79
CA GLU A 160 5.19 5.74 19.02
C GLU A 160 6.47 5.44 18.22
N TYR A 161 6.63 6.08 17.05
CA TYR A 161 7.79 5.94 16.17
C TYR A 161 8.79 7.10 16.26
N HIS A 162 8.70 7.93 17.30
CA HIS A 162 9.60 9.04 17.57
C HIS A 162 9.76 10.03 16.40
N GLN A 163 8.73 10.15 15.54
CA GLN A 163 8.78 11.06 14.42
C GLN A 163 8.80 12.53 14.84
N PRO A 164 8.05 12.99 15.89
CA PRO A 164 8.10 14.35 16.36
C PRO A 164 9.51 14.81 16.73
N GLU A 165 10.26 13.99 17.48
CA GLU A 165 11.63 14.29 17.90
C GLU A 165 12.60 14.39 16.71
N LEU A 166 12.37 13.52 15.71
CA LEU A 166 13.16 13.54 14.49
C LEU A 166 12.89 14.81 13.69
N TRP A 167 11.62 15.21 13.56
CA TRP A 167 11.19 16.40 12.82
C TRP A 167 11.58 17.71 13.52
N ASP A 168 11.57 17.74 14.84
CA ASP A 168 12.09 18.89 15.61
C ASP A 168 13.59 19.10 15.36
N LYS A 169 14.34 18.05 15.05
CA LYS A 169 15.78 18.12 14.81
C LYS A 169 16.15 18.35 13.35
N TYR A 170 15.43 17.72 12.41
CA TYR A 170 15.85 17.67 11.01
C TYR A 170 14.89 18.37 10.04
N GLY A 171 13.77 18.86 10.54
CA GLY A 171 12.72 19.49 9.74
C GLY A 171 11.52 18.59 9.49
N VAL A 172 10.38 19.23 9.30
CA VAL A 172 9.08 18.58 9.08
C VAL A 172 8.93 18.24 7.60
N PRO A 173 8.35 17.07 7.23
CA PRO A 173 8.00 16.77 5.85
C PRO A 173 7.01 17.78 5.26
N ASP A 174 7.04 17.99 3.94
CA ASP A 174 6.21 19.00 3.24
C ASP A 174 4.70 18.83 3.48
N LEU A 175 4.25 17.60 3.73
CA LEU A 175 2.84 17.28 4.00
C LEU A 175 2.42 17.46 5.46
N CYS A 176 3.33 17.88 6.34
CA CYS A 176 3.06 18.00 7.78
C CYS A 176 3.40 19.39 8.31
N HIS A 177 2.73 19.79 9.37
CA HIS A 177 3.03 21.03 10.08
C HIS A 177 2.87 20.84 11.58
N LYS A 178 3.66 21.61 12.35
CA LYS A 178 3.60 21.60 13.81
C LYS A 178 2.42 22.45 14.29
N LEU A 179 1.61 21.88 15.16
CA LEU A 179 0.48 22.58 15.79
C LEU A 179 0.96 23.43 16.98
N PRO A 180 0.16 24.42 17.44
CA PRO A 180 0.45 25.18 18.66
C PRO A 180 0.53 24.30 19.92
N SER A 181 -0.12 23.13 19.93
CA SER A 181 -0.02 22.14 21.00
C SER A 181 1.35 21.45 21.09
N GLY A 182 2.19 21.60 20.07
CA GLY A 182 3.44 20.85 19.92
C GLY A 182 3.30 19.54 19.15
N ASP A 183 2.09 19.08 18.87
CA ASP A 183 1.82 17.92 18.03
C ASP A 183 2.01 18.26 16.54
N TYR A 184 1.98 17.23 15.70
CA TYR A 184 2.05 17.36 14.25
C TYR A 184 0.75 16.94 13.59
N ARG A 185 0.35 17.67 12.57
CA ARG A 185 -0.73 17.29 11.65
C ARG A 185 -0.18 17.13 10.26
N CYS A 186 -0.62 16.10 9.57
CA CYS A 186 -0.25 15.82 8.18
C CYS A 186 -1.52 15.74 7.30
N ASP A 187 -1.44 16.32 6.11
CA ASP A 187 -2.54 16.38 5.13
C ASP A 187 -2.50 15.21 4.16
#